data_0c14355b53f162cedb5f39e9a4d9f00e
#
_entry.id   0c14355b53f162cedb5f39e9a4d9f00e
#
_cell.length_a   1.000
_cell.length_b   1.000
_cell.length_c   1.000
_cell.angle_alpha   90.00
_cell.angle_beta   90.00
_cell.angle_gamma   90.00
#
_symmetry.space_group_name_H-M   'P 1'
#
loop_
_entity.id
_entity.type
_entity.pdbx_description
1 polymer ?
#
loop_
_entity_poly.entity_id
_entity_poly.type
_entity_poly.pdbx_seq_one_letter_code
_entity_poly.pdbx_strand_id
1 'polypeptide(L)'
;TPTKKVGDFLKTDFGQITHQNPMLSLANAFSYDELREFDERIRKITPNFTYTVELKIDGIASTAHYEDGLLVLGATRGNGIVGENITKNMLMIKSLPKILKKHLSMEVRGEVYMRKDVFEHLNQIRKENNLVPFANPRNAAGGSLRQLDPNVTKERELDQFAYTLINPENYGMKTQSDTLKFLENLGFSVNHHHRHCK
;
A
#
# COMPACT_ATOMS: atom_id res chain seq x y z
N THR A 1 30.21 -12.34 -18.22
CA THR A 1 29.66 -11.03 -18.62
C THR A 1 28.83 -10.44 -17.52
N PRO A 2 29.09 -9.23 -17.10
CA PRO A 2 28.57 -8.68 -15.87
C PRO A 2 27.17 -8.15 -16.08
N THR A 3 26.25 -8.62 -15.29
CA THR A 3 24.96 -7.99 -15.09
C THR A 3 25.17 -6.71 -14.30
N LYS A 4 25.24 -5.62 -15.02
CA LYS A 4 25.43 -4.30 -14.44
C LYS A 4 24.12 -3.66 -14.03
N LYS A 5 24.12 -3.19 -12.78
CA LYS A 5 23.45 -2.01 -12.25
C LYS A 5 21.97 -1.87 -12.54
N VAL A 6 21.22 -2.42 -11.65
CA VAL A 6 19.89 -1.91 -11.33
C VAL A 6 20.09 -0.62 -10.54
N GLY A 7 19.60 0.49 -11.13
CA GLY A 7 19.23 1.68 -10.40
C GLY A 7 20.35 2.60 -9.96
N ASP A 8 20.72 3.55 -10.82
CA ASP A 8 21.01 4.88 -10.34
C ASP A 8 19.81 5.33 -9.48
N PHE A 9 20.03 5.42 -8.18
CA PHE A 9 19.09 6.07 -7.29
C PHE A 9 19.02 7.53 -7.73
N LEU A 10 17.98 7.88 -8.46
CA LEU A 10 17.61 9.27 -8.67
C LEU A 10 17.64 9.91 -7.29
N LYS A 11 18.45 10.95 -7.11
CA LYS A 11 18.36 11.83 -5.95
C LYS A 11 16.97 12.45 -5.98
N THR A 12 16.03 11.80 -5.29
CA THR A 12 14.70 12.38 -5.10
C THR A 12 14.81 13.42 -3.99
N ASP A 13 14.09 14.52 -4.12
CA ASP A 13 14.00 15.55 -3.07
C ASP A 13 13.30 15.03 -1.81
N PHE A 14 12.86 13.77 -1.84
CA PHE A 14 12.30 13.02 -0.71
C PHE A 14 13.41 12.32 0.07
N GLY A 15 13.42 12.46 1.39
CA GLY A 15 14.32 11.71 2.27
C GLY A 15 14.10 10.19 2.09
N GLN A 16 15.17 9.41 2.25
CA GLN A 16 15.08 7.96 2.20
C GLN A 16 14.77 7.38 3.58
N ILE A 17 13.98 6.30 3.59
CA ILE A 17 13.63 5.55 4.79
C ILE A 17 14.03 4.09 4.57
N THR A 18 14.79 3.53 5.50
CA THR A 18 15.05 2.08 5.54
C THR A 18 13.92 1.40 6.29
N HIS A 19 13.25 0.44 5.65
CA HIS A 19 12.18 -0.34 6.28
C HIS A 19 12.78 -1.30 7.32
N GLN A 20 12.28 -1.25 8.56
CA GLN A 20 12.65 -2.22 9.60
C GLN A 20 12.19 -3.63 9.23
N ASN A 21 11.00 -3.71 8.64
CA ASN A 21 10.45 -4.95 8.08
C ASN A 21 10.44 -4.82 6.55
N PRO A 22 11.18 -5.63 5.79
CA PRO A 22 11.22 -5.54 4.33
C PRO A 22 9.81 -5.65 3.70
N MET A 23 9.54 -4.83 2.69
CA MET A 23 8.29 -4.86 1.93
C MET A 23 8.45 -5.78 0.71
N LEU A 24 8.25 -7.08 0.93
CA LEU A 24 8.44 -8.10 -0.10
C LEU A 24 7.40 -7.99 -1.22
N SER A 25 7.77 -8.48 -2.41
CA SER A 25 6.84 -8.66 -3.53
C SER A 25 6.08 -9.97 -3.38
N LEU A 26 4.84 -10.01 -3.88
CA LEU A 26 4.07 -11.24 -3.97
C LEU A 26 4.50 -12.04 -5.21
N ALA A 27 4.54 -13.36 -5.09
CA ALA A 27 4.64 -14.25 -6.23
C ALA A 27 3.31 -14.25 -7.02
N ASN A 28 3.39 -14.58 -8.31
CA ASN A 28 2.22 -14.72 -9.16
C ASN A 28 1.88 -16.18 -9.39
N ALA A 29 0.61 -16.48 -9.60
CA ALA A 29 0.13 -17.74 -10.16
C ALA A 29 -0.77 -17.39 -11.36
N PHE A 30 -0.49 -17.98 -12.53
CA PHE A 30 -1.18 -17.70 -13.78
C PHE A 30 -2.08 -18.87 -14.22
N SER A 31 -2.05 -19.99 -13.48
CA SER A 31 -2.86 -21.15 -13.75
C SER A 31 -3.40 -21.78 -12.46
N TYR A 32 -4.42 -22.63 -12.61
CA TYR A 32 -4.94 -23.41 -11.50
C TYR A 32 -3.90 -24.42 -10.96
N ASP A 33 -3.01 -24.91 -11.80
CA ASP A 33 -1.97 -25.86 -11.38
C ASP A 33 -0.92 -25.15 -10.51
N GLU A 34 -0.47 -23.96 -10.90
CA GLU A 34 0.42 -23.13 -10.05
C GLU A 34 -0.24 -22.77 -8.71
N LEU A 35 -1.55 -22.54 -8.69
CA LEU A 35 -2.28 -22.29 -7.45
C LEU A 35 -2.36 -23.55 -6.57
N ARG A 36 -2.53 -24.75 -7.16
CA ARG A 36 -2.48 -26.03 -6.44
C ARG A 36 -1.08 -26.29 -5.86
N GLU A 37 -0.03 -26.04 -6.66
CA GLU A 37 1.34 -26.14 -6.18
C GLU A 37 1.63 -25.18 -5.00
N PHE A 38 1.06 -23.98 -5.02
CA PHE A 38 1.13 -23.05 -3.90
C PHE A 38 0.46 -23.65 -2.65
N ASP A 39 -0.75 -24.17 -2.77
CA ASP A 39 -1.46 -24.85 -1.66
C ASP A 39 -0.66 -26.03 -1.11
N GLU A 40 -0.09 -26.88 -1.98
CA GLU A 40 0.74 -28.01 -1.57
C GLU A 40 2.00 -27.59 -0.81
N ARG A 41 2.64 -26.49 -1.23
CA ARG A 41 3.80 -25.93 -0.49
C ARG A 41 3.41 -25.47 0.91
N ILE A 42 2.27 -24.81 1.06
CA ILE A 42 1.78 -24.35 2.37
C ILE A 42 1.44 -25.57 3.25
N ARG A 43 0.77 -26.60 2.70
CA ARG A 43 0.41 -27.82 3.47
C ARG A 43 1.61 -28.59 4.00
N LYS A 44 2.75 -28.51 3.34
CA LYS A 44 4.02 -29.11 3.84
C LYS A 44 4.55 -28.39 5.08
N ILE A 45 4.22 -27.11 5.27
CA ILE A 45 4.67 -26.28 6.40
C ILE A 45 3.64 -26.33 7.53
N THR A 46 2.37 -26.18 7.18
CA THR A 46 1.25 -26.18 8.12
C THR A 46 0.04 -26.91 7.50
N PRO A 47 -0.37 -28.04 8.07
CA PRO A 47 -1.45 -28.84 7.47
C PRO A 47 -2.86 -28.26 7.71
N ASN A 48 -3.03 -27.47 8.75
CA ASN A 48 -4.32 -26.92 9.18
C ASN A 48 -4.32 -25.40 9.03
N PHE A 49 -4.89 -24.90 7.95
CA PHE A 49 -5.02 -23.48 7.69
C PHE A 49 -6.25 -23.19 6.84
N THR A 50 -6.55 -21.92 6.73
CA THR A 50 -7.59 -21.39 5.86
C THR A 50 -7.02 -20.19 5.09
N TYR A 51 -7.66 -19.83 4.00
CA TYR A 51 -7.26 -18.68 3.19
C TYR A 51 -8.18 -17.47 3.41
N THR A 52 -7.61 -16.28 3.30
CA THR A 52 -8.36 -15.08 3.02
C THR A 52 -7.99 -14.61 1.62
N VAL A 53 -8.95 -14.61 0.72
CA VAL A 53 -8.78 -14.15 -0.66
C VAL A 53 -9.22 -12.70 -0.74
N GLU A 54 -8.34 -11.84 -1.24
CA GLU A 54 -8.54 -10.41 -1.33
C GLU A 54 -8.29 -9.90 -2.75
N LEU A 55 -8.95 -8.80 -3.14
CA LEU A 55 -8.60 -8.13 -4.39
C LEU A 55 -7.22 -7.48 -4.27
N LYS A 56 -6.36 -7.75 -5.26
CA LYS A 56 -5.10 -7.04 -5.37
C LYS A 56 -5.33 -5.66 -5.99
N ILE A 57 -5.33 -4.65 -5.15
CA ILE A 57 -5.51 -3.25 -5.59
C ILE A 57 -4.30 -2.83 -6.43
N ASP A 58 -4.57 -2.11 -7.52
CA ASP A 58 -3.53 -1.57 -8.40
C ASP A 58 -3.25 -0.10 -8.05
N GLY A 59 -2.18 0.12 -7.34
CA GLY A 59 -1.78 1.43 -6.84
C GLY A 59 -0.29 1.48 -6.46
N ILE A 60 0.04 2.19 -5.43
CA ILE A 60 1.39 2.36 -4.89
C ILE A 60 1.44 1.80 -3.48
N ALA A 61 2.21 0.74 -3.30
CA ALA A 61 2.42 0.15 -1.97
C ALA A 61 3.13 1.15 -1.05
N SER A 62 2.56 1.34 0.12
CA SER A 62 3.01 2.29 1.13
C SER A 62 2.97 1.66 2.52
N THR A 63 3.77 2.21 3.43
CA THR A 63 3.71 1.92 4.85
C THR A 63 3.40 3.19 5.63
N ALA A 64 2.61 3.07 6.69
CA ALA A 64 2.24 4.11 7.63
C ALA A 64 2.63 3.68 9.04
N HIS A 65 3.47 4.46 9.71
CA HIS A 65 3.90 4.22 11.08
C HIS A 65 3.17 5.16 12.02
N TYR A 66 2.66 4.58 13.07
CA TYR A 66 1.96 5.29 14.13
C TYR A 66 2.72 5.16 15.44
N GLU A 67 2.82 6.26 16.17
CA GLU A 67 3.30 6.32 17.54
C GLU A 67 2.22 6.92 18.40
N ASP A 68 1.84 6.22 19.47
CA ASP A 68 0.74 6.62 20.37
C ASP A 68 -0.54 7.04 19.64
N GLY A 69 -0.86 6.34 18.55
CA GLY A 69 -2.02 6.62 17.71
C GLY A 69 -1.84 7.73 16.68
N LEU A 70 -0.71 8.44 16.63
CA LEU A 70 -0.45 9.51 15.67
C LEU A 70 0.34 8.99 14.47
N LEU A 71 -0.04 9.36 13.25
CA LEU A 71 0.74 9.08 12.05
C LEU A 71 2.02 9.93 12.06
N VAL A 72 3.16 9.28 12.28
CA VAL A 72 4.47 9.94 12.37
C VAL A 72 5.33 9.78 11.12
N LEU A 73 5.13 8.68 10.35
CA LEU A 73 5.92 8.40 9.16
C LEU A 73 5.08 7.69 8.11
N GLY A 74 5.19 8.15 6.87
CA GLY A 74 4.69 7.48 5.69
C GLY A 74 5.80 7.27 4.67
N ALA A 75 5.91 6.07 4.10
CA ALA A 75 6.93 5.78 3.09
C ALA A 75 6.40 4.93 1.94
N THR A 76 7.00 5.08 0.75
CA THR A 76 6.78 4.16 -0.38
C THR A 76 7.51 2.85 -0.13
N ARG A 77 7.10 1.78 -0.81
CA ARG A 77 7.83 0.51 -0.79
C ARG A 77 9.29 0.66 -1.28
N GLY A 78 9.51 1.51 -2.29
CA GLY A 78 10.80 1.59 -2.96
C GLY A 78 11.24 0.24 -3.53
N ASN A 79 12.48 -0.17 -3.23
CA ASN A 79 13.01 -1.48 -3.62
C ASN A 79 12.65 -2.61 -2.62
N GLY A 80 11.84 -2.31 -1.61
CA GLY A 80 11.46 -3.23 -0.54
C GLY A 80 12.32 -3.12 0.73
N ILE A 81 13.49 -2.53 0.65
CA ILE A 81 14.41 -2.27 1.79
C ILE A 81 14.47 -0.77 2.07
N VAL A 82 14.57 0.04 1.03
CA VAL A 82 14.61 1.50 1.11
C VAL A 82 13.48 2.09 0.30
N GLY A 83 12.71 2.96 0.92
CA GLY A 83 11.61 3.72 0.31
C GLY A 83 11.83 5.22 0.44
N GLU A 84 10.93 6.00 -0.14
CA GLU A 84 10.91 7.46 -0.07
C GLU A 84 10.00 7.91 1.08
N ASN A 85 10.44 8.89 1.85
CA ASN A 85 9.61 9.52 2.88
C ASN A 85 8.53 10.40 2.22
N ILE A 86 7.31 9.95 2.27
CA ILE A 86 6.13 10.63 1.72
C ILE A 86 5.14 11.05 2.81
N THR A 87 5.59 11.22 4.04
CA THR A 87 4.73 11.52 5.19
C THR A 87 3.80 12.69 4.93
N LYS A 88 4.34 13.81 4.43
CA LYS A 88 3.54 15.02 4.15
C LYS A 88 2.43 14.76 3.14
N ASN A 89 2.70 13.95 2.12
CA ASN A 89 1.73 13.60 1.08
C ASN A 89 0.68 12.61 1.63
N MET A 90 1.10 11.63 2.43
CA MET A 90 0.16 10.69 3.06
C MET A 90 -0.79 11.39 4.04
N LEU A 91 -0.34 12.45 4.72
CA LEU A 91 -1.22 13.28 5.54
C LEU A 91 -2.35 13.97 4.75
N MET A 92 -2.23 14.09 3.43
CA MET A 92 -3.26 14.67 2.56
C MET A 92 -4.33 13.65 2.12
N ILE A 93 -4.09 12.35 2.28
CA ILE A 93 -5.03 11.29 1.91
C ILE A 93 -6.16 11.21 2.93
N LYS A 94 -7.40 11.48 2.52
CA LYS A 94 -8.55 11.54 3.44
C LYS A 94 -8.89 10.18 4.08
N SER A 95 -8.79 9.11 3.31
CA SER A 95 -9.09 7.74 3.76
C SER A 95 -8.03 7.12 4.69
N LEU A 96 -6.87 7.78 4.86
CA LEU A 96 -5.84 7.36 5.80
C LEU A 96 -6.05 8.08 7.15
N PRO A 97 -6.26 7.39 8.27
CA PRO A 97 -6.40 8.04 9.57
C PRO A 97 -5.08 8.72 9.98
N LYS A 98 -5.15 9.98 10.38
CA LYS A 98 -4.02 10.74 10.93
C LYS A 98 -3.84 10.44 12.41
N ILE A 99 -4.95 10.13 13.06
CA ILE A 99 -5.06 9.77 14.46
C ILE A 99 -5.93 8.51 14.52
N LEU A 100 -5.40 7.45 15.12
CA LEU A 100 -6.15 6.22 15.35
C LEU A 100 -7.17 6.41 16.47
N LYS A 101 -8.23 5.62 16.45
CA LYS A 101 -9.24 5.60 17.52
C LYS A 101 -8.72 5.03 18.85
N LYS A 102 -7.48 4.53 18.87
CA LYS A 102 -6.78 4.02 20.06
C LYS A 102 -5.33 4.49 20.04
N HIS A 103 -4.77 4.68 21.22
CA HIS A 103 -3.35 5.01 21.42
C HIS A 103 -2.49 3.74 21.22
N LEU A 104 -2.08 3.50 19.98
CA LEU A 104 -1.28 2.33 19.60
C LEU A 104 -0.10 2.77 18.76
N SER A 105 1.05 2.12 18.97
CA SER A 105 2.22 2.26 18.11
C SER A 105 2.28 1.04 17.18
N MET A 106 2.22 1.26 15.85
CA MET A 106 2.08 0.18 14.87
C MET A 106 2.55 0.59 13.47
N GLU A 107 2.92 -0.41 12.66
CA GLU A 107 3.17 -0.26 11.24
C GLU A 107 2.04 -0.91 10.44
N VAL A 108 1.39 -0.15 9.56
CA VAL A 108 0.31 -0.61 8.69
C VAL A 108 0.72 -0.42 7.24
N ARG A 109 0.55 -1.46 6.42
CA ARG A 109 0.79 -1.39 4.98
C ARG A 109 -0.52 -1.30 4.23
N GLY A 110 -0.48 -0.55 3.14
CA GLY A 110 -1.64 -0.32 2.30
C GLY A 110 -1.25 0.03 0.87
N GLU A 111 -2.25 0.08 0.01
CA GLU A 111 -2.10 0.53 -1.37
C GLU A 111 -2.74 1.90 -1.52
N VAL A 112 -1.94 2.89 -1.88
CA VAL A 112 -2.44 4.21 -2.28
C VAL A 112 -2.85 4.13 -3.74
N TYR A 113 -4.08 4.52 -4.05
CA TYR A 113 -4.64 4.41 -5.39
C TYR A 113 -5.43 5.66 -5.77
N MET A 114 -5.70 5.81 -7.05
CA MET A 114 -6.60 6.83 -7.60
C MET A 114 -7.86 6.16 -8.10
N ARG A 115 -9.03 6.67 -7.70
CA ARG A 115 -10.31 6.22 -8.23
C ARG A 115 -10.41 6.51 -9.73
N LYS A 116 -11.21 5.72 -10.44
CA LYS A 116 -11.36 5.85 -11.90
C LYS A 116 -11.97 7.20 -12.30
N ASP A 117 -12.99 7.65 -11.58
CA ASP A 117 -13.65 8.94 -11.79
C ASP A 117 -12.66 10.11 -11.64
N VAL A 118 -11.83 10.08 -10.60
CA VAL A 118 -10.78 11.09 -10.37
C VAL A 118 -9.72 11.05 -11.47
N PHE A 119 -9.32 9.86 -11.88
CA PHE A 119 -8.35 9.67 -12.96
C PHE A 119 -8.86 10.23 -14.30
N GLU A 120 -10.11 9.95 -14.66
CA GLU A 120 -10.74 10.44 -15.88
C GLU A 120 -10.83 11.97 -15.87
N HIS A 121 -11.29 12.55 -14.76
CA HIS A 121 -11.35 13.99 -14.58
C HIS A 121 -9.98 14.66 -14.67
N LEU A 122 -8.99 14.10 -14.00
CA LEU A 122 -7.61 14.58 -14.04
C LEU A 122 -7.03 14.57 -15.46
N ASN A 123 -7.27 13.49 -16.21
CA ASN A 123 -6.80 13.38 -17.59
C ASN A 123 -7.53 14.35 -18.53
N GLN A 124 -8.81 14.64 -18.28
CA GLN A 124 -9.54 15.66 -19.00
C GLN A 124 -8.89 17.05 -18.79
N ILE A 125 -8.63 17.44 -17.54
CA ILE A 125 -7.95 18.71 -17.22
C ILE A 125 -6.57 18.77 -17.89
N ARG A 126 -5.81 17.67 -17.91
CA ARG A 126 -4.50 17.62 -18.57
C ARG A 126 -4.60 17.86 -20.07
N LYS A 127 -5.58 17.26 -20.74
CA LYS A 127 -5.82 17.48 -22.18
C LYS A 127 -6.18 18.93 -22.48
N GLU A 128 -7.06 19.53 -21.69
CA GLU A 128 -7.47 20.93 -21.85
C GLU A 128 -6.29 21.91 -21.69
N ASN A 129 -5.30 21.54 -20.88
CA ASN A 129 -4.07 22.31 -20.66
C ASN A 129 -2.90 21.85 -21.58
N ASN A 130 -3.15 21.06 -22.61
CA ASN A 130 -2.14 20.53 -23.53
C ASN A 130 -1.01 19.74 -22.84
N LEU A 131 -1.32 19.09 -21.72
CA LEU A 131 -0.41 18.20 -20.98
C LEU A 131 -0.66 16.75 -21.39
N VAL A 132 0.42 15.94 -21.39
CA VAL A 132 0.30 14.51 -21.68
C VAL A 132 -0.52 13.81 -20.59
N PRO A 133 -1.63 13.12 -20.94
CA PRO A 133 -2.43 12.37 -19.99
C PRO A 133 -1.62 11.25 -19.31
N PHE A 134 -2.01 10.88 -18.10
CA PHE A 134 -1.47 9.69 -17.45
C PHE A 134 -1.95 8.42 -18.14
N ALA A 135 -1.08 7.43 -18.26
CA ALA A 135 -1.37 6.18 -18.97
C ALA A 135 -2.40 5.31 -18.25
N ASN A 136 -2.40 5.32 -16.91
CA ASN A 136 -3.29 4.53 -16.06
C ASN A 136 -3.42 5.15 -14.66
N PRO A 137 -4.42 4.73 -13.86
CA PRO A 137 -4.63 5.21 -12.49
C PRO A 137 -3.43 5.01 -11.57
N ARG A 138 -2.69 3.89 -11.70
CA ARG A 138 -1.48 3.62 -10.90
C ARG A 138 -0.39 4.66 -11.16
N ASN A 139 -0.12 4.99 -12.42
CA ASN A 139 0.87 6.03 -12.77
C ASN A 139 0.42 7.40 -12.29
N ALA A 140 -0.87 7.71 -12.39
CA ALA A 140 -1.44 8.95 -11.87
C ALA A 140 -1.31 9.03 -10.33
N ALA A 141 -1.60 7.94 -9.62
CA ALA A 141 -1.42 7.86 -8.17
C ALA A 141 0.05 8.06 -7.78
N GLY A 142 0.98 7.36 -8.46
CA GLY A 142 2.42 7.48 -8.20
C GLY A 142 2.96 8.89 -8.43
N GLY A 143 2.58 9.52 -9.53
CA GLY A 143 2.95 10.91 -9.83
C GLY A 143 2.32 11.92 -8.87
N SER A 144 1.11 11.64 -8.38
CA SER A 144 0.42 12.50 -7.41
C SER A 144 0.95 12.34 -5.99
N LEU A 145 1.37 11.14 -5.62
CA LEU A 145 1.92 10.85 -4.29
C LEU A 145 3.34 11.41 -4.10
N ARG A 146 4.07 11.62 -5.18
CA ARG A 146 5.46 12.14 -5.19
C ARG A 146 5.52 13.61 -5.60
N GLN A 147 4.58 14.44 -5.11
CA GLN A 147 4.61 15.88 -5.31
C GLN A 147 5.36 16.54 -4.17
N LEU A 148 6.27 17.48 -4.48
CA LEU A 148 7.01 18.24 -3.46
C LEU A 148 6.07 19.11 -2.63
N ASP A 149 5.06 19.70 -3.27
CA ASP A 149 3.97 20.39 -2.58
C ASP A 149 2.84 19.40 -2.23
N PRO A 150 2.61 19.12 -0.94
CA PRO A 150 1.54 18.21 -0.51
C PRO A 150 0.13 18.71 -0.89
N ASN A 151 -0.07 20.00 -1.15
CA ASN A 151 -1.35 20.53 -1.58
C ASN A 151 -1.75 19.96 -2.95
N VAL A 152 -0.79 19.77 -3.84
CA VAL A 152 -1.05 19.07 -5.12
C VAL A 152 -1.55 17.66 -4.88
N THR A 153 -0.95 16.92 -3.93
CA THR A 153 -1.44 15.57 -3.55
C THR A 153 -2.87 15.62 -3.02
N LYS A 154 -3.21 16.63 -2.23
CA LYS A 154 -4.57 16.85 -1.69
C LYS A 154 -5.60 17.04 -2.81
N GLU A 155 -5.28 17.86 -3.83
CA GLU A 155 -6.14 18.12 -4.98
C GLU A 155 -6.34 16.89 -5.87
N ARG A 156 -5.44 15.91 -5.80
CA ARG A 156 -5.50 14.65 -6.57
C ARG A 156 -6.41 13.59 -5.96
N GLU A 157 -6.99 13.85 -4.82
CA GLU A 157 -7.98 12.98 -4.15
C GLU A 157 -7.60 11.51 -4.11
N LEU A 158 -6.36 11.23 -3.69
CA LEU A 158 -5.90 9.85 -3.51
C LEU A 158 -6.62 9.19 -2.35
N ASP A 159 -6.83 7.88 -2.48
CA ASP A 159 -7.35 7.01 -1.44
C ASP A 159 -6.34 5.91 -1.08
N GLN A 160 -6.55 5.25 0.06
CA GLN A 160 -5.72 4.14 0.51
C GLN A 160 -6.59 3.02 1.06
N PHE A 161 -6.28 1.77 0.69
CA PHE A 161 -6.73 0.58 1.40
C PHE A 161 -5.60 -0.01 2.23
N ALA A 162 -5.84 -0.20 3.53
CA ALA A 162 -4.96 -0.97 4.38
C ALA A 162 -5.20 -2.47 4.16
N TYR A 163 -4.10 -3.25 4.09
CA TYR A 163 -4.18 -4.69 3.86
C TYR A 163 -3.27 -5.52 4.78
N THR A 164 -2.29 -4.92 5.44
CA THR A 164 -1.38 -5.65 6.33
C THR A 164 -1.07 -4.84 7.58
N LEU A 165 -1.15 -5.48 8.73
CA LEU A 165 -0.58 -5.02 9.99
C LEU A 165 0.72 -5.79 10.22
N ILE A 166 1.80 -5.10 10.55
CA ILE A 166 3.07 -5.75 10.88
C ILE A 166 3.01 -6.30 12.30
N ASN A 167 3.49 -7.54 12.48
CA ASN A 167 3.44 -8.29 13.74
C ASN A 167 2.02 -8.32 14.36
N PRO A 168 1.01 -8.82 13.61
CA PRO A 168 -0.40 -8.76 14.04
C PRO A 168 -0.65 -9.51 15.35
N GLU A 169 0.18 -10.50 15.68
CA GLU A 169 0.15 -11.26 16.95
C GLU A 169 0.35 -10.37 18.18
N ASN A 170 1.13 -9.30 18.08
CA ASN A 170 1.34 -8.33 19.18
C ASN A 170 0.04 -7.59 19.55
N TYR A 171 -0.96 -7.62 18.68
CA TYR A 171 -2.28 -7.00 18.86
C TYR A 171 -3.38 -8.04 19.04
N GLY A 172 -3.01 -9.33 19.24
CA GLY A 172 -3.93 -10.43 19.45
C GLY A 172 -4.62 -10.94 18.18
N MET A 173 -4.15 -10.56 17.00
CA MET A 173 -4.72 -11.01 15.73
C MET A 173 -4.15 -12.38 15.36
N LYS A 174 -5.02 -13.32 15.00
CA LYS A 174 -4.66 -14.70 14.63
C LYS A 174 -4.84 -14.97 13.14
N THR A 175 -5.73 -14.24 12.49
CA THR A 175 -6.05 -14.42 11.07
C THR A 175 -6.00 -13.09 10.33
N GLN A 176 -5.86 -13.16 9.01
CA GLN A 176 -5.95 -11.98 8.14
C GLN A 176 -7.33 -11.32 8.25
N SER A 177 -8.40 -12.10 8.35
CA SER A 177 -9.75 -11.54 8.53
C SER A 177 -9.89 -10.76 9.85
N ASP A 178 -9.25 -11.23 10.94
CA ASP A 178 -9.24 -10.48 12.21
C ASP A 178 -8.45 -9.18 12.05
N THR A 179 -7.32 -9.25 11.35
CA THR A 179 -6.48 -8.09 11.06
C THR A 179 -7.24 -7.01 10.29
N LEU A 180 -7.96 -7.37 9.24
CA LEU A 180 -8.75 -6.41 8.46
C LEU A 180 -9.83 -5.74 9.31
N LYS A 181 -10.58 -6.51 10.10
CA LYS A 181 -11.58 -5.97 11.04
C LYS A 181 -10.96 -5.06 12.10
N PHE A 182 -9.79 -5.42 12.61
CA PHE A 182 -9.07 -4.61 13.59
C PHE A 182 -8.64 -3.26 12.98
N LEU A 183 -8.08 -3.26 11.78
CA LEU A 183 -7.70 -2.05 11.07
C LEU A 183 -8.91 -1.14 10.80
N GLU A 184 -10.03 -1.71 10.35
CA GLU A 184 -11.27 -0.98 10.14
C GLU A 184 -11.79 -0.31 11.42
N ASN A 185 -11.75 -1.03 12.55
CA ASN A 185 -12.12 -0.50 13.86
C ASN A 185 -11.22 0.66 14.32
N LEU A 186 -9.97 0.69 13.87
CA LEU A 186 -9.04 1.80 14.13
C LEU A 186 -9.26 3.00 13.22
N GLY A 187 -10.07 2.86 12.15
CA GLY A 187 -10.42 3.93 11.24
C GLY A 187 -9.78 3.84 9.86
N PHE A 188 -9.07 2.75 9.55
CA PHE A 188 -8.56 2.52 8.20
C PHE A 188 -9.67 2.10 7.24
N SER A 189 -9.56 2.51 5.99
CA SER A 189 -10.31 1.89 4.91
C SER A 189 -9.70 0.53 4.57
N VAL A 190 -10.51 -0.50 4.53
CA VAL A 190 -10.14 -1.84 4.06
C VAL A 190 -11.01 -2.24 2.88
N ASN A 191 -10.50 -3.11 2.00
CA ASN A 191 -11.32 -3.61 0.90
C ASN A 191 -12.29 -4.69 1.40
N HIS A 192 -13.60 -4.43 1.28
CA HIS A 192 -14.64 -5.36 1.71
C HIS A 192 -14.84 -6.57 0.77
N HIS A 193 -14.27 -6.50 -0.44
CA HIS A 193 -14.31 -7.63 -1.38
C HIS A 193 -13.24 -8.66 -1.02
N HIS A 194 -13.42 -9.31 0.12
CA HIS A 194 -12.58 -10.43 0.55
C HIS A 194 -13.43 -11.61 0.98
N ARG A 195 -12.87 -12.80 0.90
CA ARG A 195 -13.53 -14.05 1.31
C ARG A 195 -12.62 -14.89 2.14
N HIS A 196 -13.17 -15.45 3.21
CA HIS A 196 -12.56 -16.52 3.97
C HIS A 196 -12.87 -17.86 3.27
N CYS A 197 -11.85 -18.67 2.97
CA CYS A 197 -11.96 -19.94 2.26
C CYS A 197 -11.23 -21.05 3.04
N LYS A 198 -11.76 -22.27 2.92
CA LYS A 198 -11.12 -23.51 3.45
C LYS A 198 -10.36 -24.20 2.35
#